data_5a0c283f3bc2a2b96165ab7996efeb18
#
_entry.id   5a0c283f3bc2a2b96165ab7996efeb18
#
_cell.length_a   1.000
_cell.length_b   1.000
_cell.length_c   1.000
_cell.angle_alpha   90.00
_cell.angle_beta   90.00
_cell.angle_gamma   90.00
#
_symmetry.space_group_name_H-M   'P 1'
#
loop_
_entity.id
_entity.type
_entity.pdbx_description
1 polymer ?
#
loop_
_entity_poly.entity_id
_entity_poly.type
_entity_poly.pdbx_seq_one_letter_code
_entity_poly.pdbx_strand_id
1 'polypeptide(L)'
;MPDVVLDAVADDHRREAVEIAYSEEPPFVLRLRRGPDAAPVSFEATNLFAGLTKLRAHLEADGLVLCCQGARPDVTPSGLENQMSGGRYVYTFTPGTRAVNQEYVDIFAPAAREDVVTVAEQRAAVLAFHGLPDTGWQPS
;
A
#
# COMPACT_ATOMS: atom_id res chain seq x y z
N MET A 1 9.63 -15.38 7.15
CA MET A 1 8.93 -14.13 6.85
C MET A 1 7.44 -14.41 6.89
N PRO A 2 6.66 -13.62 7.62
CA PRO A 2 5.21 -13.74 7.51
C PRO A 2 4.75 -13.42 6.11
N ASP A 3 3.62 -13.99 5.71
CA ASP A 3 3.06 -13.78 4.38
C ASP A 3 1.55 -13.57 4.46
N VAL A 4 1.00 -13.01 3.37
CA VAL A 4 -0.42 -12.75 3.22
C VAL A 4 -0.79 -13.00 1.75
N VAL A 5 -2.02 -13.46 1.53
CA VAL A 5 -2.59 -13.59 0.18
C VAL A 5 -3.67 -12.53 0.01
N LEU A 6 -3.54 -11.72 -1.03
CA LEU A 6 -4.45 -10.62 -1.31
C LEU A 6 -4.90 -10.70 -2.78
N ASP A 7 -6.07 -10.10 -3.06
CA ASP A 7 -6.56 -9.98 -4.43
C ASP A 7 -5.98 -8.73 -5.09
N ALA A 8 -5.59 -8.87 -6.35
CA ALA A 8 -5.30 -7.76 -7.25
C ALA A 8 -6.34 -7.80 -8.37
N VAL A 9 -6.95 -6.65 -8.67
CA VAL A 9 -8.11 -6.58 -9.55
C VAL A 9 -7.84 -5.66 -10.73
N ALA A 10 -8.11 -6.15 -11.95
CA ALA A 10 -8.00 -5.38 -13.18
C ALA A 10 -9.31 -4.62 -13.48
N ASP A 11 -9.24 -3.66 -14.42
CA ASP A 11 -10.40 -2.85 -14.81
C ASP A 11 -11.54 -3.71 -15.40
N ASP A 12 -11.22 -4.85 -16.02
CA ASP A 12 -12.19 -5.78 -16.54
C ASP A 12 -12.76 -6.73 -15.47
N HIS A 13 -12.54 -6.43 -14.19
CA HIS A 13 -12.93 -7.20 -13.01
C HIS A 13 -12.24 -8.55 -12.86
N ARG A 14 -11.22 -8.82 -13.67
CA ARG A 14 -10.40 -10.03 -13.51
C ARG A 14 -9.63 -9.94 -12.19
N ARG A 15 -9.69 -11.02 -11.39
CA ARG A 15 -9.01 -11.10 -10.10
C ARG A 15 -7.82 -12.03 -10.19
N GLU A 16 -6.75 -11.64 -9.52
CA GLU A 16 -5.56 -12.46 -9.39
C GLU A 16 -5.16 -12.49 -7.92
N ALA A 17 -5.06 -13.68 -7.33
CA ALA A 17 -4.56 -13.81 -5.97
C ALA A 17 -3.04 -13.72 -6.01
N VAL A 18 -2.48 -12.83 -5.20
CA VAL A 18 -1.03 -12.63 -5.11
C VAL A 18 -0.57 -12.92 -3.68
N GLU A 19 0.62 -13.49 -3.57
CA GLU A 19 1.24 -13.80 -2.29
C GLU A 19 2.32 -12.76 -1.99
N ILE A 20 2.28 -12.18 -0.80
CA ILE A 20 3.23 -11.16 -0.36
C ILE A 20 3.86 -11.62 0.93
N ALA A 21 5.18 -11.77 0.92
CA ALA A 21 5.96 -12.00 2.14
C ALA A 21 6.68 -10.72 2.50
N TYR A 22 6.85 -10.46 3.79
CA TYR A 22 7.50 -9.23 4.23
C TYR A 22 8.35 -9.49 5.47
N SER A 23 9.44 -8.70 5.61
CA SER A 23 10.28 -8.72 6.80
C SER A 23 9.63 -7.85 7.89
N GLU A 24 9.81 -8.24 9.16
CA GLU A 24 9.25 -7.49 10.28
C GLU A 24 10.25 -6.48 10.86
N GLU A 25 11.52 -6.58 10.45
CA GLU A 25 12.61 -5.74 10.94
C GLU A 25 13.46 -5.25 9.77
N PRO A 26 14.21 -4.15 9.95
CA PRO A 26 15.12 -3.69 8.91
C PRO A 26 16.20 -4.74 8.59
N PRO A 27 16.63 -4.83 7.33
CA PRO A 27 16.14 -4.09 6.17
C PRO A 27 14.74 -4.55 5.77
N PHE A 28 13.86 -3.58 5.45
CA PHE A 28 12.49 -3.89 5.07
C PHE A 28 12.44 -4.35 3.62
N VAL A 29 11.98 -5.57 3.42
CA VAL A 29 11.87 -6.20 2.10
C VAL A 29 10.47 -6.80 1.97
N LEU A 30 9.82 -6.54 0.83
CA LEU A 30 8.59 -7.23 0.45
C LEU A 30 8.89 -8.10 -0.75
N ARG A 31 8.28 -9.28 -0.78
CA ARG A 31 8.45 -10.22 -1.88
C ARG A 31 7.09 -10.60 -2.43
N LEU A 32 6.89 -10.33 -3.72
CA LEU A 32 5.63 -10.59 -4.42
C LEU A 32 5.77 -11.83 -5.27
N ARG A 33 4.80 -12.74 -5.16
CA ARG A 33 4.68 -13.89 -6.06
C ARG A 33 3.27 -13.96 -6.63
N ARG A 34 3.16 -13.99 -7.95
CA ARG A 34 1.91 -13.92 -8.70
C ARG A 34 1.37 -15.28 -9.12
N GLY A 35 1.82 -16.33 -8.51
CA GLY A 35 1.37 -17.69 -8.81
C GLY A 35 2.39 -18.69 -8.33
N PRO A 36 2.02 -19.99 -8.24
CA PRO A 36 2.92 -21.00 -7.69
C PRO A 36 4.18 -21.22 -8.52
N ASP A 37 4.11 -20.96 -9.83
CA ASP A 37 5.23 -21.16 -10.74
C ASP A 37 5.95 -19.85 -11.09
N ALA A 38 5.49 -18.71 -10.57
CA ALA A 38 6.11 -17.43 -10.85
C ALA A 38 7.31 -17.19 -9.95
N ALA A 39 8.36 -16.60 -10.52
CA ALA A 39 9.52 -16.16 -9.73
C ALA A 39 9.11 -14.95 -8.86
N PRO A 40 9.53 -14.92 -7.59
CA PRO A 40 9.21 -13.78 -6.74
C PRO A 40 9.98 -12.53 -7.17
N VAL A 41 9.34 -11.36 -6.97
CA VAL A 41 9.95 -10.05 -7.17
C VAL A 41 10.09 -9.38 -5.81
N SER A 42 11.27 -8.85 -5.52
CA SER A 42 11.55 -8.23 -4.22
C SER A 42 11.61 -6.72 -4.32
N PHE A 43 11.12 -6.06 -3.27
CA PHE A 43 11.12 -4.60 -3.15
C PHE A 43 11.73 -4.25 -1.80
N GLU A 44 12.76 -3.42 -1.80
CA GLU A 44 13.41 -2.94 -0.59
C GLU A 44 13.07 -1.48 -0.37
N ALA A 45 12.81 -1.10 0.88
CA ALA A 45 12.41 0.27 1.20
C ALA A 45 12.78 0.60 2.64
N THR A 46 12.63 1.88 3.01
CA THR A 46 12.93 2.36 4.35
C THR A 46 11.89 1.95 5.39
N ASN A 47 10.70 1.57 4.94
CA ASN A 47 9.64 1.03 5.80
C ASN A 47 8.68 0.18 4.95
N LEU A 48 7.80 -0.54 5.64
CA LEU A 48 6.87 -1.46 4.96
C LEU A 48 5.85 -0.74 4.08
N PHE A 49 5.36 0.42 4.50
CA PHE A 49 4.40 1.19 3.70
C PHE A 49 5.04 1.63 2.37
N ALA A 50 6.27 2.14 2.42
CA ALA A 50 7.00 2.54 1.21
C ALA A 50 7.27 1.33 0.31
N GLY A 51 7.61 0.18 0.90
CA GLY A 51 7.80 -1.06 0.15
C GLY A 51 6.51 -1.53 -0.53
N LEU A 52 5.40 -1.46 0.19
CA LEU A 52 4.09 -1.79 -0.37
C LEU A 52 3.73 -0.86 -1.53
N THR A 53 4.06 0.43 -1.42
CA THR A 53 3.84 1.39 -2.51
C THR A 53 4.59 0.98 -3.78
N LYS A 54 5.85 0.55 -3.65
CA LYS A 54 6.63 0.06 -4.79
C LYS A 54 6.02 -1.21 -5.40
N LEU A 55 5.59 -2.13 -4.57
CA LEU A 55 4.95 -3.37 -4.99
C LEU A 55 3.64 -3.07 -5.73
N ARG A 56 2.84 -2.15 -5.20
CA ARG A 56 1.59 -1.72 -5.83
C ARG A 56 1.84 -1.10 -7.20
N ALA A 57 2.84 -0.23 -7.32
CA ALA A 57 3.20 0.37 -8.59
C ALA A 57 3.59 -0.67 -9.63
N HIS A 58 4.29 -1.73 -9.21
CA HIS A 58 4.66 -2.84 -10.08
C HIS A 58 3.41 -3.57 -10.62
N LEU A 59 2.43 -3.86 -9.76
CA LEU A 59 1.17 -4.48 -10.18
C LEU A 59 0.35 -3.54 -11.07
N GLU A 60 0.33 -2.24 -10.76
CA GLU A 60 -0.44 -1.25 -11.52
C GLU A 60 0.11 -1.06 -12.93
N ALA A 61 1.40 -1.30 -13.15
CA ALA A 61 1.98 -1.32 -14.48
C ALA A 61 1.36 -2.41 -15.37
N ASP A 62 0.81 -3.47 -14.76
CA ASP A 62 0.08 -4.53 -15.44
C ASP A 62 -1.44 -4.35 -15.33
N GLY A 63 -1.90 -3.19 -14.91
CA GLY A 63 -3.32 -2.87 -14.80
C GLY A 63 -4.02 -3.47 -13.59
N LEU A 64 -3.28 -3.88 -12.55
CA LEU A 64 -3.84 -4.53 -11.37
C LEU A 64 -3.77 -3.61 -10.15
N VAL A 65 -4.89 -3.46 -9.44
CA VAL A 65 -4.95 -2.69 -8.19
C VAL A 65 -5.03 -3.67 -7.03
N LEU A 66 -4.11 -3.55 -6.10
CA LEU A 66 -4.05 -4.43 -4.93
C LEU A 66 -5.11 -4.04 -3.90
N CYS A 67 -5.90 -5.02 -3.47
CA CYS A 67 -7.02 -4.81 -2.55
C CYS A 67 -6.58 -5.03 -1.10
N CYS A 68 -5.97 -4.00 -0.52
CA CYS A 68 -5.52 -4.03 0.88
C CYS A 68 -5.78 -2.69 1.55
N GLN A 69 -5.79 -2.67 2.88
CA GLN A 69 -6.03 -1.46 3.66
C GLN A 69 -5.00 -0.37 3.36
N GLY A 70 -3.75 -0.75 3.08
CA GLY A 70 -2.69 0.20 2.72
C GLY A 70 -2.89 0.88 1.36
N ALA A 71 -3.85 0.44 0.55
CA ALA A 71 -4.18 1.05 -0.75
C ALA A 71 -5.40 1.99 -0.68
N ARG A 72 -5.94 2.24 0.51
CA ARG A 72 -7.07 3.17 0.70
C ARG A 72 -6.61 4.62 0.47
N PRO A 73 -7.50 5.49 -0.05
CA PRO A 73 -7.14 6.90 -0.26
C PRO A 73 -7.11 7.71 1.03
N ASP A 74 -7.64 7.19 2.14
CA ASP A 74 -7.79 7.88 3.41
C ASP A 74 -6.83 7.38 4.49
N VAL A 75 -5.67 6.85 4.11
CA VAL A 75 -4.64 6.40 5.05
C VAL A 75 -3.36 7.19 4.87
N THR A 76 -2.66 7.42 5.99
CA THR A 76 -1.38 8.13 5.99
C THR A 76 -0.49 7.56 7.09
N PRO A 77 0.79 7.29 6.81
CA PRO A 77 1.71 6.89 7.86
C PRO A 77 2.01 8.08 8.78
N SER A 78 2.09 7.83 10.09
CA SER A 78 2.62 8.81 11.03
C SER A 78 4.09 8.49 11.30
N GLY A 79 4.87 9.52 11.65
CA GLY A 79 6.28 9.34 11.97
C GLY A 79 6.48 8.38 13.15
N LEU A 80 5.63 8.47 14.16
CA LEU A 80 5.71 7.61 15.33
C LEU A 80 5.40 6.16 14.98
N GLU A 81 4.34 5.89 14.23
CA GLU A 81 4.00 4.53 13.79
C GLU A 81 5.07 3.94 12.88
N ASN A 82 5.68 4.74 12.02
CA ASN A 82 6.81 4.28 11.22
C ASN A 82 7.96 3.77 12.09
N GLN A 83 8.24 4.46 13.20
CA GLN A 83 9.31 4.06 14.11
C GLN A 83 8.95 2.80 14.91
N MET A 84 7.69 2.66 15.30
CA MET A 84 7.25 1.57 16.18
C MET A 84 6.89 0.31 15.43
N SER A 85 6.30 0.42 14.24
CA SER A 85 5.79 -0.73 13.49
C SER A 85 6.50 -0.95 12.15
N GLY A 86 7.49 -0.13 11.82
CA GLY A 86 8.16 -0.19 10.53
C GLY A 86 7.24 0.17 9.36
N GLY A 87 6.15 0.90 9.63
CA GLY A 87 5.21 1.32 8.61
C GLY A 87 4.11 0.30 8.32
N ARG A 88 3.98 -0.74 9.13
CA ARG A 88 2.92 -1.75 8.97
C ARG A 88 1.54 -1.21 9.31
N TYR A 89 1.44 -0.30 10.26
CA TYR A 89 0.17 0.31 10.66
C TYR A 89 0.15 1.76 10.26
N VAL A 90 -0.96 2.21 9.70
CA VAL A 90 -1.17 3.58 9.25
C VAL A 90 -2.47 4.13 9.82
N TYR A 91 -2.53 5.45 10.01
CA TYR A 91 -3.76 6.10 10.48
C TYR A 91 -4.69 6.37 9.31
N THR A 92 -5.99 6.36 9.61
CA THR A 92 -7.00 6.87 8.69
C THR A 92 -7.20 8.37 8.94
N PHE A 93 -7.66 9.08 7.92
CA PHE A 93 -8.05 10.49 8.05
C PHE A 93 -9.39 10.72 7.37
N THR A 94 -10.05 11.82 7.72
CA THR A 94 -11.33 12.18 7.10
C THR A 94 -11.06 13.18 5.98
N PRO A 95 -11.36 12.84 4.71
CA PRO A 95 -11.17 13.76 3.59
C PRO A 95 -11.94 15.07 3.79
N GLY A 96 -11.35 16.18 3.37
CA GLY A 96 -11.95 17.51 3.54
C GLY A 96 -11.74 18.13 4.91
N THR A 97 -11.06 17.45 5.82
CA THR A 97 -10.68 17.96 7.14
C THR A 97 -9.18 17.86 7.31
N ARG A 98 -8.65 18.41 8.40
CA ARG A 98 -7.25 18.25 8.78
C ARG A 98 -7.08 17.26 9.94
N ALA A 99 -8.13 16.53 10.26
CA ALA A 99 -8.13 15.61 11.38
C ALA A 99 -7.65 14.23 10.98
N VAL A 100 -6.66 13.71 11.70
CA VAL A 100 -6.26 12.32 11.64
C VAL A 100 -7.11 11.59 12.66
N ASN A 101 -7.72 10.47 12.25
CA ASN A 101 -8.48 9.64 13.15
C ASN A 101 -7.53 8.87 14.08
N GLN A 102 -8.00 8.51 15.26
CA GLN A 102 -7.18 7.71 16.18
C GLN A 102 -7.17 6.24 15.81
N GLU A 103 -7.99 5.85 14.84
CA GLU A 103 -8.02 4.50 14.31
C GLU A 103 -6.87 4.27 13.34
N TYR A 104 -6.20 3.14 13.45
CA TYR A 104 -5.18 2.75 12.49
C TYR A 104 -5.48 1.35 11.96
N VAL A 105 -4.93 1.03 10.79
CA VAL A 105 -5.18 -0.21 10.08
C VAL A 105 -3.87 -0.88 9.70
N ASP A 106 -3.89 -2.21 9.62
CA ASP A 106 -2.78 -3.00 9.10
C ASP A 106 -2.78 -2.88 7.58
N ILE A 107 -1.68 -2.41 7.00
CA ILE A 107 -1.59 -2.19 5.54
C ILE A 107 -1.78 -3.47 4.74
N PHE A 108 -1.49 -4.64 5.33
CA PHE A 108 -1.64 -5.94 4.68
C PHE A 108 -2.99 -6.60 4.89
N ALA A 109 -3.90 -5.99 5.66
CA ALA A 109 -5.25 -6.52 5.80
C ALA A 109 -6.03 -6.33 4.49
N PRO A 110 -6.93 -7.26 4.14
CA PRO A 110 -7.70 -7.15 2.91
C PRO A 110 -8.67 -5.98 2.94
N ALA A 111 -8.98 -5.44 1.75
CA ALA A 111 -9.97 -4.41 1.55
C ALA A 111 -10.78 -4.71 0.30
N ALA A 112 -11.99 -4.14 0.20
CA ALA A 112 -12.81 -4.29 -0.98
C ALA A 112 -12.26 -3.45 -2.13
N ARG A 113 -12.52 -3.86 -3.38
CA ARG A 113 -12.02 -3.12 -4.55
C ARG A 113 -12.51 -1.66 -4.55
N GLU A 114 -13.74 -1.42 -4.14
CA GLU A 114 -14.32 -0.07 -4.09
C GLU A 114 -13.68 0.83 -3.03
N ASP A 115 -12.93 0.27 -2.09
CA ASP A 115 -12.29 1.02 -1.01
C ASP A 115 -10.84 1.39 -1.33
N VAL A 116 -10.27 0.89 -2.43
CA VAL A 116 -8.87 1.07 -2.76
C VAL A 116 -8.70 1.84 -4.07
N VAL A 117 -7.54 2.49 -4.19
CA VAL A 117 -7.21 3.33 -5.34
C VAL A 117 -5.78 3.02 -5.79
N THR A 118 -5.37 3.62 -6.91
CA THR A 118 -3.99 3.50 -7.39
C THR A 118 -3.02 4.29 -6.50
N VAL A 119 -1.73 4.01 -6.66
CA VAL A 119 -0.68 4.75 -5.95
C VAL A 119 -0.78 6.25 -6.24
N ALA A 120 -0.99 6.63 -7.50
CA ALA A 120 -1.11 8.04 -7.88
C ALA A 120 -2.34 8.70 -7.24
N GLU A 121 -3.48 8.02 -7.24
CA GLU A 121 -4.71 8.53 -6.63
C GLU A 121 -4.58 8.67 -5.11
N GLN A 122 -3.95 7.70 -4.46
CA GLN A 122 -3.68 7.75 -3.02
C GLN A 122 -2.78 8.93 -2.68
N ARG A 123 -1.71 9.11 -3.46
CA ARG A 123 -0.80 10.23 -3.24
C ARG A 123 -1.53 11.57 -3.36
N ALA A 124 -2.37 11.72 -4.39
CA ALA A 124 -3.15 12.94 -4.57
C ALA A 124 -4.06 13.21 -3.37
N ALA A 125 -4.72 12.17 -2.85
CA ALA A 125 -5.60 12.29 -1.69
C ALA A 125 -4.84 12.71 -0.43
N VAL A 126 -3.67 12.11 -0.19
CA VAL A 126 -2.83 12.44 0.97
C VAL A 126 -2.29 13.87 0.86
N LEU A 127 -1.83 14.27 -0.32
CA LEU A 127 -1.37 15.64 -0.54
C LEU A 127 -2.50 16.66 -0.34
N ALA A 128 -3.70 16.36 -0.84
CA ALA A 128 -4.86 17.23 -0.63
C ALA A 128 -5.21 17.35 0.85
N PHE A 129 -5.13 16.25 1.61
CA PHE A 129 -5.33 16.28 3.05
C PHE A 129 -4.35 17.22 3.76
N HIS A 130 -3.09 17.23 3.32
CA HIS A 130 -2.06 18.12 3.88
C HIS A 130 -2.07 19.53 3.26
N GLY A 131 -2.95 19.79 2.29
CA GLY A 131 -3.01 21.08 1.59
C GLY A 131 -1.82 21.33 0.69
N LEU A 132 -1.18 20.28 0.16
CA LEU A 132 0.00 20.37 -0.68
C LEU A 132 -0.34 20.08 -2.14
N PRO A 133 0.34 20.73 -3.11
CA PRO A 133 0.13 20.44 -4.52
C PRO A 133 0.77 19.10 -4.90
N ASP A 134 0.16 18.42 -5.86
CA ASP A 134 0.76 17.23 -6.47
C ASP A 134 1.74 17.70 -7.57
N THR A 135 3.03 17.39 -7.38
CA THR A 135 4.11 17.82 -8.28
C THR A 135 4.57 16.72 -9.22
N GLY A 136 3.73 15.71 -9.47
CA GLY A 136 4.06 14.65 -10.42
C GLY A 136 5.03 13.62 -9.86
N TRP A 137 4.93 13.31 -8.58
CA TRP A 137 5.73 12.28 -7.93
C TRP A 137 5.63 10.94 -8.67
N GLN A 138 6.74 10.22 -8.72
CA GLN A 138 6.80 8.87 -9.28
C GLN A 138 7.44 7.93 -8.27
N PRO A 139 6.89 6.70 -8.12
CA PRO A 139 7.49 5.70 -7.25
C PRO A 139 8.85 5.28 -7.82
N SER A 140 9.82 5.20 -6.97
CA SER A 140 11.18 4.82 -7.35
C SER A 140 11.52 3.41 -6.88
#